data_95a22e39420957c46ed51ee8ba10fcf2
#
_entry.id   95a22e39420957c46ed51ee8ba10fcf2
#
_cell.length_a   1.000
_cell.length_b   1.000
_cell.length_c   1.000
_cell.angle_alpha   90.00
_cell.angle_beta   90.00
_cell.angle_gamma   90.00
#
_symmetry.space_group_name_H-M   'P 1'
#
loop_
_entity.id
_entity.type
_entity.pdbx_description
1 polymer ?
#
loop_
_entity_poly.entity_id
_entity_poly.type
_entity_poly.pdbx_seq_one_letter_code
_entity_poly.pdbx_strand_id
1 'polypeptide(L)'
;MKLPRRRFLHLVAGTAAVPTATVLGQGTTTPTGAIGIVERTHYYAKPGLAAEVLDVRRKASAVRLSIRPPAGEIFVKYPGGDGSEPDVAWQCTFADVAARDADLAARAASAEFESARVQMRTLYARFERQVFAIASL
;
A
#
# COMPACT_ATOMS: atom_id res chain seq x y z
N MET A 1 -36.60 -58.15 10.88
CA MET A 1 -36.78 -58.74 12.23
C MET A 1 -36.40 -57.70 13.27
N LYS A 2 -37.43 -57.24 14.01
CA LYS A 2 -37.46 -56.58 15.33
C LYS A 2 -36.67 -55.27 15.57
N LEU A 3 -37.40 -54.15 15.58
CA LEU A 3 -37.23 -53.03 16.53
C LEU A 3 -37.33 -53.50 17.99
N PRO A 4 -36.82 -52.77 18.98
CA PRO A 4 -37.69 -51.78 19.61
C PRO A 4 -37.02 -50.47 20.08
N ARG A 5 -37.72 -49.40 19.91
CA ARG A 5 -38.21 -48.39 20.86
C ARG A 5 -37.53 -48.31 22.23
N ARG A 6 -37.09 -47.11 22.62
CA ARG A 6 -37.57 -46.45 23.86
C ARG A 6 -37.23 -44.95 23.86
N ARG A 7 -38.28 -44.20 24.15
CA ARG A 7 -38.37 -42.78 24.47
C ARG A 7 -37.63 -42.48 25.80
N PHE A 8 -37.05 -41.28 25.88
CA PHE A 8 -37.12 -40.52 27.14
C PHE A 8 -37.14 -39.03 26.83
N LEU A 9 -38.28 -38.41 27.16
CA LEU A 9 -38.45 -36.96 27.32
C LEU A 9 -37.76 -36.57 28.64
N HIS A 10 -36.96 -35.57 28.65
CA HIS A 10 -36.76 -34.70 29.80
C HIS A 10 -36.79 -33.25 29.37
N LEU A 11 -37.91 -32.62 29.71
CA LEU A 11 -38.12 -31.19 29.73
C LEU A 11 -37.44 -30.63 30.98
N VAL A 12 -36.44 -29.77 30.81
CA VAL A 12 -35.93 -28.93 31.89
C VAL A 12 -36.02 -27.49 31.43
N ALA A 13 -36.98 -26.81 32.03
CA ALA A 13 -37.11 -25.37 31.95
C ALA A 13 -35.99 -24.71 32.76
N GLY A 14 -35.01 -24.15 32.11
CA GLY A 14 -33.97 -23.32 32.72
C GLY A 14 -34.23 -21.85 32.31
N THR A 15 -34.73 -21.08 33.26
CA THR A 15 -34.80 -19.62 33.21
C THR A 15 -33.39 -19.05 33.15
N ALA A 16 -32.93 -18.67 31.99
CA ALA A 16 -31.67 -17.93 31.84
C ALA A 16 -31.94 -16.44 32.04
N ALA A 17 -31.43 -15.89 33.12
CA ALA A 17 -31.31 -14.45 33.33
C ALA A 17 -30.44 -13.83 32.26
N VAL A 18 -30.97 -12.83 31.54
CA VAL A 18 -30.25 -12.05 30.59
C VAL A 18 -29.33 -11.08 31.34
N PRO A 19 -28.01 -11.17 31.23
CA PRO A 19 -27.16 -10.11 31.77
C PRO A 19 -27.32 -8.88 30.90
N THR A 20 -27.79 -7.79 31.50
CA THR A 20 -27.78 -6.47 30.92
C THR A 20 -26.33 -6.08 30.71
N ALA A 21 -25.84 -6.19 29.49
CA ALA A 21 -24.54 -5.67 29.11
C ALA A 21 -24.62 -4.14 29.16
N THR A 22 -24.03 -3.56 30.19
CA THR A 22 -23.72 -2.14 30.26
C THR A 22 -22.77 -1.85 29.10
N VAL A 23 -23.26 -1.19 28.07
CA VAL A 23 -22.44 -0.62 27.00
C VAL A 23 -21.65 0.51 27.66
N LEU A 24 -20.45 0.17 28.13
CA LEU A 24 -19.44 1.15 28.46
C LEU A 24 -19.11 1.85 27.14
N GLY A 25 -19.37 3.16 27.11
CA GLY A 25 -19.10 3.99 25.97
C GLY A 25 -17.70 3.73 25.42
N GLN A 26 -17.63 3.27 24.19
CA GLN A 26 -16.40 3.30 23.44
C GLN A 26 -16.03 4.76 23.29
N GLY A 27 -15.12 5.23 24.14
CA GLY A 27 -14.43 6.45 23.90
C GLY A 27 -13.86 6.36 22.49
N THR A 28 -14.37 7.17 21.58
CA THR A 28 -13.74 7.44 20.31
C THR A 28 -12.39 8.06 20.65
N THR A 29 -11.36 7.22 20.78
CA THR A 29 -9.99 7.69 20.71
C THR A 29 -9.85 8.26 19.31
N THR A 30 -9.92 9.58 19.21
CA THR A 30 -9.44 10.31 18.03
C THR A 30 -8.06 9.78 17.75
N PRO A 31 -7.79 9.19 16.59
CA PRO A 31 -6.46 8.71 16.29
C PRO A 31 -5.52 9.89 16.43
N THR A 32 -4.60 9.81 17.36
CA THR A 32 -3.49 10.75 17.51
C THR A 32 -2.86 10.84 16.13
N GLY A 33 -2.94 12.00 15.50
CA GLY A 33 -2.80 12.28 14.09
C GLY A 33 -1.87 11.33 13.36
N ALA A 34 -2.44 10.50 12.48
CA ALA A 34 -1.65 9.66 11.59
C ALA A 34 -0.71 10.58 10.80
N ILE A 35 0.60 10.36 10.95
CA ILE A 35 1.60 11.14 10.22
C ILE A 35 1.60 10.64 8.79
N GLY A 36 1.21 11.48 7.85
CA GLY A 36 1.30 11.17 6.43
C GLY A 36 2.74 10.91 6.00
N ILE A 37 2.93 9.98 5.10
CA ILE A 37 4.24 9.60 4.57
C ILE A 37 4.31 9.92 3.09
N VAL A 38 5.39 10.54 2.65
CA VAL A 38 5.72 10.75 1.23
C VAL A 38 6.93 9.88 0.88
N GLU A 39 6.76 8.99 -0.09
CA GLU A 39 7.88 8.28 -0.69
C GLU A 39 8.17 8.90 -2.06
N ARG A 40 9.43 9.24 -2.29
CA ARG A 40 9.92 9.78 -3.56
C ARG A 40 11.07 8.94 -4.09
N THR A 41 11.06 8.67 -5.39
CA THR A 41 12.17 7.99 -6.06
C THR A 41 12.66 8.80 -7.23
N HIS A 42 13.97 8.84 -7.43
CA HIS A 42 14.64 9.56 -8.49
C HIS A 42 15.43 8.56 -9.34
N TYR A 43 15.25 8.66 -10.66
CA TYR A 43 15.92 7.83 -11.65
C TYR A 43 16.78 8.73 -12.54
N TYR A 44 18.07 8.50 -12.53
CA TYR A 44 19.04 9.13 -13.42
C TYR A 44 19.38 8.12 -14.50
N ALA A 45 18.82 8.31 -15.69
CA ALA A 45 18.94 7.36 -16.79
C ALA A 45 20.40 7.22 -17.27
N LYS A 46 20.73 6.04 -17.80
CA LYS A 46 21.92 5.92 -18.63
C LYS A 46 21.77 6.80 -19.88
N PRO A 47 22.87 7.25 -20.50
CA PRO A 47 22.80 8.10 -21.67
C PRO A 47 21.87 7.58 -22.77
N GLY A 48 20.91 8.40 -23.18
CA GLY A 48 19.95 8.08 -24.22
C GLY A 48 18.74 7.23 -23.78
N LEU A 49 18.65 6.81 -22.51
CA LEU A 49 17.59 5.89 -22.02
C LEU A 49 16.49 6.55 -21.17
N ALA A 50 16.42 7.87 -21.14
CA ALA A 50 15.42 8.58 -20.33
C ALA A 50 13.96 8.26 -20.73
N ALA A 51 13.71 8.07 -22.02
CA ALA A 51 12.38 7.71 -22.52
C ALA A 51 11.97 6.31 -22.06
N GLU A 52 12.88 5.35 -22.12
CA GLU A 52 12.66 3.97 -21.67
C GLU A 52 12.45 3.90 -20.15
N VAL A 53 13.19 4.71 -19.37
CA VAL A 53 12.96 4.85 -17.93
C VAL A 53 11.54 5.34 -17.65
N LEU A 54 11.08 6.36 -18.39
CA LEU A 54 9.72 6.89 -18.27
C LEU A 54 8.67 5.84 -18.60
N ASP A 55 8.86 5.09 -19.69
CA ASP A 55 7.90 4.05 -20.11
C ASP A 55 7.80 2.92 -19.09
N VAL A 56 8.93 2.44 -18.57
CA VAL A 56 8.93 1.43 -17.51
C VAL A 56 8.31 1.99 -16.23
N ARG A 57 8.53 3.26 -15.89
CA ARG A 57 7.89 3.88 -14.73
C ARG A 57 6.36 3.97 -14.89
N ARG A 58 5.87 4.33 -16.06
CA ARG A 58 4.43 4.32 -16.38
C ARG A 58 3.83 2.93 -16.24
N LYS A 59 4.50 1.91 -16.79
CA LYS A 59 4.10 0.51 -16.64
C LYS A 59 4.01 0.09 -15.18
N ALA A 60 5.03 0.38 -14.38
CA ALA A 60 5.03 0.07 -12.95
C ALA A 60 3.91 0.82 -12.19
N SER A 61 3.56 2.04 -12.57
CA SER A 61 2.44 2.78 -11.98
C SER A 61 1.09 2.19 -12.37
N ALA A 62 0.92 1.70 -13.60
CA ALA A 62 -0.28 0.98 -14.03
C ALA A 62 -0.46 -0.33 -13.25
N VAL A 63 0.60 -1.09 -13.04
CA VAL A 63 0.59 -2.29 -12.20
C VAL A 63 0.20 -1.95 -10.76
N ARG A 64 0.73 -0.85 -10.20
CA ARG A 64 0.32 -0.39 -8.85
C ARG A 64 -1.17 -0.15 -8.74
N LEU A 65 -1.78 0.51 -9.73
CA LEU A 65 -3.23 0.75 -9.72
C LEU A 65 -4.04 -0.55 -9.66
N SER A 66 -3.55 -1.63 -10.30
CA SER A 66 -4.24 -2.91 -10.30
C SER A 66 -4.10 -3.69 -8.99
N ILE A 67 -3.01 -3.49 -8.26
CA ILE A 67 -2.75 -4.22 -7.00
C ILE A 67 -3.14 -3.42 -5.76
N ARG A 68 -2.88 -2.11 -5.75
CA ARG A 68 -3.21 -1.21 -4.63
C ARG A 68 -3.06 0.26 -5.03
N PRO A 69 -4.15 1.03 -5.19
CA PRO A 69 -4.04 2.48 -5.36
C PRO A 69 -3.51 3.15 -4.07
N PRO A 70 -2.88 4.33 -4.20
CA PRO A 70 -2.72 5.13 -5.40
C PRO A 70 -1.52 4.74 -6.26
N ALA A 71 -1.56 5.11 -7.56
CA ALA A 71 -0.44 4.89 -8.48
C ALA A 71 0.78 5.74 -8.16
N GLY A 72 0.58 6.86 -7.49
CA GLY A 72 1.54 7.93 -7.34
C GLY A 72 1.63 8.82 -8.59
N GLU A 73 2.47 9.83 -8.51
CA GLU A 73 2.69 10.83 -9.54
C GLU A 73 4.05 10.64 -10.20
N ILE A 74 4.12 10.85 -11.50
CA ILE A 74 5.36 10.77 -12.28
C ILE A 74 5.76 12.17 -12.72
N PHE A 75 7.00 12.52 -12.50
CA PHE A 75 7.61 13.77 -12.91
C PHE A 75 8.73 13.49 -13.91
N VAL A 76 8.89 14.37 -14.88
CA VAL A 76 9.97 14.32 -15.85
C VAL A 76 10.83 15.57 -15.71
N LYS A 77 12.10 15.44 -16.06
CA LYS A 77 13.06 16.54 -16.02
C LYS A 77 12.54 17.75 -16.79
N TYR A 78 12.58 18.91 -16.17
CA TYR A 78 12.24 20.17 -16.82
C TYR A 78 13.37 20.62 -17.77
N PRO A 79 13.09 20.93 -19.03
CA PRO A 79 14.13 21.26 -20.01
C PRO A 79 14.97 22.50 -19.67
N GLY A 80 14.47 23.38 -18.81
CA GLY A 80 15.14 24.60 -18.36
C GLY A 80 15.85 24.47 -17.01
N GLY A 81 16.00 23.26 -16.47
CA GLY A 81 16.68 23.01 -15.21
C GLY A 81 18.21 23.16 -15.30
N ASP A 82 18.89 23.07 -14.15
CA ASP A 82 20.35 23.17 -14.07
C ASP A 82 21.11 21.90 -14.46
N GLY A 83 20.38 20.83 -14.77
CA GLY A 83 20.95 19.56 -15.17
C GLY A 83 21.18 18.56 -14.04
N SER A 84 21.01 18.97 -12.79
CA SER A 84 21.18 18.10 -11.62
C SER A 84 19.94 17.24 -11.32
N GLU A 85 18.79 17.60 -11.91
CA GLU A 85 17.52 16.94 -11.67
C GLU A 85 17.51 15.50 -12.23
N PRO A 86 16.75 14.59 -11.62
CA PRO A 86 16.55 13.26 -12.17
C PRO A 86 15.83 13.34 -13.53
N ASP A 87 16.12 12.40 -14.42
CA ASP A 87 15.42 12.32 -15.71
C ASP A 87 13.94 11.95 -15.51
N VAL A 88 13.66 11.06 -14.54
CA VAL A 88 12.31 10.70 -14.11
C VAL A 88 12.28 10.65 -12.60
N ALA A 89 11.24 11.21 -12.01
CA ALA A 89 10.93 11.02 -10.59
C ALA A 89 9.53 10.44 -10.42
N TRP A 90 9.31 9.77 -9.31
CA TRP A 90 8.00 9.29 -8.89
C TRP A 90 7.78 9.63 -7.44
N GLN A 91 6.56 9.99 -7.07
CA GLN A 91 6.18 10.31 -5.71
C GLN A 91 4.84 9.67 -5.37
N CYS A 92 4.70 9.20 -4.13
CA CYS A 92 3.43 8.74 -3.60
C CYS A 92 3.26 9.20 -2.16
N THR A 93 2.05 9.64 -1.84
CA THR A 93 1.65 10.01 -0.47
C THR A 93 0.79 8.91 0.11
N PHE A 94 1.11 8.49 1.33
CA PHE A 94 0.36 7.51 2.12
C PHE A 94 -0.23 8.19 3.35
N ALA A 95 -1.40 7.73 3.78
CA ALA A 95 -2.07 8.28 4.95
C ALA A 95 -1.23 8.14 6.24
N ASP A 96 -0.49 7.04 6.34
CA ASP A 96 0.35 6.70 7.48
C ASP A 96 1.40 5.62 7.12
N VAL A 97 2.18 5.21 8.10
CA VAL A 97 3.19 4.15 7.96
C VAL A 97 2.55 2.82 7.59
N ALA A 98 1.41 2.46 8.20
CA ALA A 98 0.74 1.19 7.94
C ALA A 98 0.25 1.09 6.49
N ALA A 99 -0.28 2.18 5.93
CA ALA A 99 -0.69 2.25 4.53
C ALA A 99 0.51 2.06 3.57
N ARG A 100 1.67 2.66 3.91
CA ARG A 100 2.91 2.47 3.14
C ARG A 100 3.42 1.03 3.23
N ASP A 101 3.42 0.43 4.41
CA ASP A 101 3.88 -0.95 4.63
C ASP A 101 3.00 -1.95 3.87
N ALA A 102 1.68 -1.73 3.86
CA ALA A 102 0.75 -2.54 3.07
C ALA A 102 1.00 -2.42 1.56
N ASP A 103 1.36 -1.23 1.07
CA ASP A 103 1.76 -1.01 -0.32
C ASP A 103 3.08 -1.73 -0.66
N LEU A 104 4.07 -1.67 0.24
CA LEU A 104 5.33 -2.39 0.07
C LEU A 104 5.11 -3.90 -0.02
N ALA A 105 4.25 -4.47 0.84
CA ALA A 105 3.90 -5.88 0.82
C ALA A 105 3.17 -6.28 -0.47
N ALA A 106 2.21 -5.48 -0.94
CA ALA A 106 1.49 -5.72 -2.18
C ALA A 106 2.43 -5.71 -3.40
N ARG A 107 3.36 -4.75 -3.46
CA ARG A 107 4.38 -4.69 -4.53
C ARG A 107 5.32 -5.89 -4.49
N ALA A 108 5.75 -6.31 -3.32
CA ALA A 108 6.62 -7.48 -3.15
C ALA A 108 5.96 -8.79 -3.60
N ALA A 109 4.64 -8.90 -3.46
CA ALA A 109 3.86 -10.06 -3.88
C ALA A 109 3.51 -10.06 -5.39
N SER A 110 3.76 -8.96 -6.11
CA SER A 110 3.41 -8.82 -7.53
C SER A 110 4.58 -9.21 -8.44
N ALA A 111 4.43 -10.31 -9.18
CA ALA A 111 5.40 -10.73 -10.19
C ALA A 111 5.54 -9.70 -11.33
N GLU A 112 4.44 -9.03 -11.71
CA GLU A 112 4.45 -7.99 -12.74
C GLU A 112 5.23 -6.75 -12.27
N PHE A 113 5.03 -6.35 -11.01
CA PHE A 113 5.78 -5.23 -10.43
C PHE A 113 7.28 -5.55 -10.34
N GLU A 114 7.65 -6.76 -9.92
CA GLU A 114 9.05 -7.18 -9.87
C GLU A 114 9.67 -7.22 -11.27
N SER A 115 8.96 -7.69 -12.28
CA SER A 115 9.40 -7.66 -13.68
C SER A 115 9.73 -6.23 -14.13
N ALA A 116 8.87 -5.25 -13.82
CA ALA A 116 9.14 -3.84 -14.11
C ALA A 116 10.37 -3.32 -13.34
N ARG A 117 10.56 -3.73 -12.09
CA ARG A 117 11.76 -3.36 -11.30
C ARG A 117 13.04 -3.91 -11.90
N VAL A 118 13.03 -5.17 -12.31
CA VAL A 118 14.20 -5.82 -12.96
C VAL A 118 14.55 -5.06 -14.24
N GLN A 119 13.57 -4.77 -15.09
CA GLN A 119 13.79 -3.98 -16.30
C GLN A 119 14.33 -2.59 -15.98
N MET A 120 13.76 -1.90 -15.00
CA MET A 120 14.19 -0.56 -14.57
C MET A 120 15.68 -0.53 -14.17
N ARG A 121 16.15 -1.54 -13.45
CA ARG A 121 17.56 -1.62 -13.00
C ARG A 121 18.57 -1.63 -14.15
N THR A 122 18.17 -2.01 -15.34
CA THR A 122 19.06 -2.02 -16.52
C THR A 122 19.18 -0.64 -17.17
N LEU A 123 18.26 0.29 -16.88
CA LEU A 123 18.08 1.55 -17.60
C LEU A 123 18.68 2.77 -16.90
N TYR A 124 18.79 2.76 -15.57
CA TYR A 124 19.34 3.90 -14.83
C TYR A 124 20.82 3.67 -14.46
N ALA A 125 21.57 4.77 -14.41
CA ALA A 125 22.91 4.80 -13.88
C ALA A 125 22.92 5.04 -12.36
N ARG A 126 21.95 5.81 -11.85
CA ARG A 126 21.80 6.14 -10.44
C ARG A 126 20.31 6.10 -10.04
N PHE A 127 20.06 5.62 -8.84
CA PHE A 127 18.72 5.56 -8.24
C PHE A 127 18.80 6.10 -6.81
N GLU A 128 17.82 6.93 -6.44
CA GLU A 128 17.69 7.44 -5.08
C GLU A 128 16.25 7.23 -4.60
N ARG A 129 16.13 6.89 -3.32
CA ARG A 129 14.82 6.81 -2.63
C ARG A 129 14.88 7.64 -1.38
N GLN A 130 13.84 8.44 -1.18
CA GLN A 130 13.66 9.27 0.00
C GLN A 130 12.26 9.02 0.58
N VAL A 131 12.18 9.02 1.90
CA VAL A 131 10.91 8.87 2.62
C VAL A 131 10.82 9.99 3.64
N PHE A 132 9.72 10.71 3.61
CA PHE A 132 9.48 11.85 4.49
C PHE A 132 8.22 11.64 5.31
N ALA A 133 8.21 12.10 6.56
CA ALA A 133 7.00 12.34 7.31
C ALA A 133 6.45 13.73 6.96
N ILE A 134 5.14 13.85 6.79
CA ILE A 134 4.50 15.15 6.58
C ILE A 134 4.42 15.85 7.93
N ALA A 135 5.07 17.00 8.06
CA ALA A 135 4.97 17.81 9.26
C ALA A 135 3.56 18.43 9.36
N SER A 136 2.96 18.37 10.53
CA SER A 136 1.76 19.16 10.81
C SER A 136 2.13 20.65 10.86
N LEU A 137 1.31 21.50 10.25
CA LEU A 137 1.42 22.95 10.35
C LEU A 137 0.86 23.42 11.70
#